data_f98a572997851a5be7168878dc328655
#
_entry.id   f98a572997851a5be7168878dc328655
#
_cell.length_a   1.000
_cell.length_b   1.000
_cell.length_c   1.000
_cell.angle_alpha   90.00
_cell.angle_beta   90.00
_cell.angle_gamma   90.00
#
_symmetry.space_group_name_H-M   'P 1'
#
loop_
_entity.id
_entity.type
_entity.pdbx_description
1 polymer ?
#
loop_
_entity_poly.entity_id
_entity_poly.type
_entity_poly.pdbx_seq_one_letter_code
_entity_poly.pdbx_strand_id
1 'polypeptide(L)'
;MGILKIGVVGCGRIGKLHINNLINSVPGVQVVAAADPMLDKSGAREWLAERKITGVSTDFMDVINNPEVDVVFVCSSTDTHCDVSMAAVQAGKHVFCEKPIDYDID
;
A
#
# COMPACT_ATOMS: atom_id res chain seq x y z
N MET A 1 23.45 4.90 1.64
CA MET A 1 22.18 4.92 1.00
C MET A 1 21.20 4.10 1.74
N GLY A 2 20.12 4.67 2.08
CA GLY A 2 19.08 3.93 2.77
C GLY A 2 18.19 3.16 1.83
N ILE A 3 17.43 2.25 2.38
CA ILE A 3 16.39 1.55 1.66
C ILE A 3 15.13 2.39 1.75
N LEU A 4 14.45 2.56 0.64
CA LEU A 4 13.19 3.26 0.60
C LEU A 4 12.10 2.34 1.13
N LYS A 5 11.39 2.75 2.16
CA LYS A 5 10.39 1.91 2.81
C LYS A 5 9.00 2.31 2.38
N ILE A 6 8.24 1.33 1.93
CA ILE A 6 6.96 1.55 1.27
C ILE A 6 5.83 0.94 2.07
N GLY A 7 4.75 1.70 2.19
CA GLY A 7 3.49 1.19 2.72
C GLY A 7 2.47 1.16 1.60
N VAL A 8 1.67 0.10 1.54
CA VAL A 8 0.68 -0.08 0.49
C VAL A 8 -0.71 -0.01 1.09
N VAL A 9 -1.55 0.84 0.55
CA VAL A 9 -2.94 0.94 0.95
C VAL A 9 -3.80 0.30 -0.12
N GLY A 10 -4.52 -0.74 0.24
CA GLY A 10 -5.30 -1.53 -0.68
C GLY A 10 -4.55 -2.78 -1.12
N CYS A 11 -5.00 -3.93 -0.66
CA CYS A 11 -4.33 -5.20 -0.90
C CYS A 11 -5.17 -6.14 -1.76
N GLY A 12 -5.95 -5.59 -2.66
CA GLY A 12 -6.65 -6.36 -3.65
C GLY A 12 -5.71 -6.77 -4.78
N ARG A 13 -6.26 -7.09 -5.93
CA ARG A 13 -5.45 -7.59 -7.04
C ARG A 13 -4.33 -6.63 -7.43
N ILE A 14 -4.65 -5.36 -7.57
CA ILE A 14 -3.66 -4.35 -8.00
C ILE A 14 -2.61 -4.13 -6.91
N GLY A 15 -3.04 -4.06 -5.65
CA GLY A 15 -2.11 -3.89 -4.55
C GLY A 15 -1.14 -5.05 -4.46
N LYS A 16 -1.64 -6.28 -4.61
CA LYS A 16 -0.78 -7.46 -4.57
C LYS A 16 0.20 -7.48 -5.74
N LEU A 17 -0.25 -7.06 -6.92
CA LEU A 17 0.61 -6.98 -8.08
C LEU A 17 1.77 -6.02 -7.83
N HIS A 18 1.48 -4.85 -7.28
CA HIS A 18 2.52 -3.88 -6.98
C HIS A 18 3.47 -4.38 -5.91
N ILE A 19 2.95 -5.05 -4.88
CA ILE A 19 3.80 -5.58 -3.82
C ILE A 19 4.77 -6.62 -4.41
N ASN A 20 4.29 -7.53 -5.23
CA ASN A 20 5.15 -8.52 -5.85
C ASN A 20 6.21 -7.87 -6.74
N ASN A 21 5.81 -6.86 -7.51
CA ASN A 21 6.76 -6.18 -8.38
C ASN A 21 7.84 -5.45 -7.58
N LEU A 22 7.46 -4.82 -6.49
CA LEU A 22 8.42 -4.11 -5.65
C LEU A 22 9.41 -5.07 -5.02
N ILE A 23 8.92 -6.18 -4.49
CA ILE A 23 9.77 -7.15 -3.82
C ILE A 23 10.72 -7.83 -4.82
N ASN A 24 10.22 -8.17 -5.99
CA ASN A 24 10.96 -9.02 -6.90
C ASN A 24 11.80 -8.26 -7.93
N SER A 25 11.43 -7.02 -8.24
CA SER A 25 12.01 -6.37 -9.40
C SER A 25 12.59 -5.00 -9.13
N VAL A 26 12.39 -4.43 -7.97
CA VAL A 26 12.87 -3.08 -7.69
C VAL A 26 13.89 -3.12 -6.56
N PRO A 27 15.17 -2.94 -6.87
CA PRO A 27 16.18 -2.92 -5.81
C PRO A 27 16.10 -1.62 -5.02
N GLY A 28 16.52 -1.67 -3.79
CA GLY A 28 16.58 -0.47 -2.95
C GLY A 28 15.26 -0.10 -2.30
N VAL A 29 14.22 -0.94 -2.42
CA VAL A 29 12.95 -0.68 -1.75
C VAL A 29 12.57 -1.87 -0.88
N GLN A 30 11.78 -1.60 0.14
CA GLN A 30 11.25 -2.64 1.02
C GLN A 30 9.81 -2.31 1.36
N VAL A 31 8.90 -3.25 1.20
CA VAL A 31 7.52 -3.08 1.60
C VAL A 31 7.43 -3.43 3.08
N VAL A 32 7.14 -2.44 3.92
CA VAL A 32 7.15 -2.62 5.38
C VAL A 32 5.76 -2.59 5.99
N ALA A 33 4.77 -2.11 5.26
CA ALA A 33 3.43 -1.96 5.80
C ALA A 33 2.39 -2.11 4.70
N ALA A 34 1.21 -2.54 5.09
CA ALA A 34 0.10 -2.64 4.16
C ALA A 34 -1.21 -2.56 4.93
N ALA A 35 -2.23 -2.00 4.33
CA ALA A 35 -3.55 -1.90 4.96
C ALA A 35 -4.66 -2.15 3.96
N ASP A 36 -5.71 -2.79 4.43
CA ASP A 36 -6.89 -3.04 3.64
C ASP A 36 -8.04 -3.40 4.58
N PRO A 37 -9.21 -2.75 4.47
CA PRO A 37 -10.34 -3.09 5.33
C PRO A 37 -10.81 -4.53 5.18
N MET A 38 -10.55 -5.16 4.05
CA MET A 38 -10.95 -6.54 3.81
C MET A 38 -9.84 -7.55 4.09
N LEU A 39 -8.83 -7.13 4.84
CA LEU A 39 -7.61 -7.89 5.05
C LEU A 39 -7.87 -9.34 5.52
N ASP A 40 -8.78 -9.47 6.47
CA ASP A 40 -9.06 -10.79 7.05
C ASP A 40 -10.04 -11.61 6.22
N LYS A 41 -10.89 -10.95 5.45
CA LYS A 41 -11.88 -11.66 4.64
C LYS A 41 -11.30 -12.15 3.33
N SER A 42 -10.30 -11.46 2.81
CA SER A 42 -9.73 -11.79 1.52
C SER A 42 -8.54 -12.74 1.59
N GLY A 43 -8.09 -13.08 2.79
CA GLY A 43 -6.87 -13.87 2.94
C GLY A 43 -5.60 -13.06 2.74
N ALA A 44 -5.72 -11.75 2.66
CA ALA A 44 -4.56 -10.91 2.40
C ALA A 44 -3.58 -10.90 3.56
N ARG A 45 -4.06 -11.07 4.78
CA ARG A 45 -3.17 -11.09 5.94
C ARG A 45 -2.16 -12.21 5.83
N GLU A 46 -2.62 -13.41 5.47
CA GLU A 46 -1.72 -14.55 5.31
C GLU A 46 -0.79 -14.35 4.12
N TRP A 47 -1.33 -13.80 3.04
CA TRP A 47 -0.54 -13.51 1.85
C TRP A 47 0.61 -12.56 2.16
N LEU A 48 0.34 -11.54 2.96
CA LEU A 48 1.34 -10.56 3.35
C LEU A 48 2.36 -11.17 4.32
N ALA A 49 1.89 -12.01 5.23
CA ALA A 49 2.78 -12.66 6.19
C ALA A 49 3.78 -13.57 5.48
N GLU A 50 3.37 -14.23 4.42
CA GLU A 50 4.28 -15.06 3.64
C GLU A 50 5.42 -14.25 3.04
N ARG A 51 5.20 -12.97 2.83
CA ARG A 51 6.19 -12.06 2.26
C ARG A 51 6.90 -11.26 3.33
N LYS A 52 6.67 -11.61 4.60
CA LYS A 52 7.33 -11.00 5.76
C LYS A 52 7.01 -9.52 5.90
N ILE A 53 5.84 -9.13 5.46
CA ILE A 53 5.34 -7.77 5.66
C ILE A 53 4.60 -7.77 6.97
N THR A 54 5.13 -7.09 7.99
CA THR A 54 4.62 -7.18 9.34
C THR A 54 3.76 -6.01 9.77
N GLY A 55 3.88 -4.86 9.14
CA GLY A 55 3.08 -3.70 9.52
C GLY A 55 1.72 -3.70 8.86
N VAL A 56 0.90 -4.73 9.14
CA VAL A 56 -0.38 -4.88 8.47
C VAL A 56 -1.53 -4.41 9.35
N SER A 57 -2.55 -3.85 8.73
CA SER A 57 -3.68 -3.29 9.45
C SER A 57 -4.90 -3.27 8.57
N THR A 58 -6.08 -3.20 9.18
CA THR A 58 -7.31 -2.94 8.46
C THR A 58 -7.59 -1.44 8.34
N ASP A 59 -6.78 -0.62 8.99
CA ASP A 59 -6.97 0.83 9.00
C ASP A 59 -5.85 1.50 8.21
N PHE A 60 -6.21 2.24 7.17
CA PHE A 60 -5.24 2.95 6.33
C PHE A 60 -4.34 3.88 7.15
N MET A 61 -4.87 4.48 8.19
CA MET A 61 -4.12 5.45 8.98
C MET A 61 -2.93 4.82 9.67
N ASP A 62 -2.97 3.53 9.94
CA ASP A 62 -1.83 2.86 10.53
C ASP A 62 -0.63 2.85 9.59
N VAL A 63 -0.87 2.75 8.30
CA VAL A 63 0.19 2.85 7.31
C VAL A 63 0.68 4.29 7.20
N ILE A 64 -0.25 5.23 7.13
CA ILE A 64 0.07 6.63 6.94
C ILE A 64 0.87 7.18 8.13
N ASN A 65 0.53 6.73 9.33
CA ASN A 65 1.20 7.21 10.53
C ASN A 65 2.42 6.39 10.92
N ASN A 66 2.75 5.37 10.16
CA ASN A 66 3.91 4.53 10.46
C ASN A 66 5.20 5.30 10.16
N PRO A 67 6.03 5.56 11.18
CA PRO A 67 7.23 6.37 10.96
C PRO A 67 8.27 5.71 10.06
N GLU A 68 8.16 4.42 9.84
CA GLU A 68 9.08 3.74 8.94
C GLU A 68 8.71 3.88 7.48
N VAL A 69 7.50 4.31 7.17
CA VAL A 69 7.04 4.40 5.79
C VAL A 69 7.48 5.72 5.18
N ASP A 70 8.21 5.64 4.08
CA ASP A 70 8.65 6.83 3.34
C ASP A 70 7.70 7.17 2.20
N VAL A 71 7.15 6.14 1.56
CA VAL A 71 6.27 6.31 0.39
C VAL A 71 5.02 5.48 0.60
N VAL A 72 3.87 6.06 0.31
CA VAL A 72 2.59 5.37 0.37
C VAL A 72 2.12 5.08 -1.04
N PHE A 73 1.90 3.82 -1.36
CA PHE A 73 1.29 3.41 -2.62
C PHE A 73 -0.20 3.27 -2.39
N VAL A 74 -0.98 4.08 -3.07
CA VAL A 74 -2.43 4.08 -2.91
C VAL A 74 -3.04 3.23 -4.03
N CYS A 75 -3.46 2.04 -3.66
CA CYS A 75 -4.06 1.08 -4.58
C CYS A 75 -5.49 0.75 -4.17
N SER A 76 -6.09 1.61 -3.37
CA SER A 76 -7.44 1.38 -2.87
C SER A 76 -8.47 1.80 -3.92
N SER A 77 -9.73 1.59 -3.61
CA SER A 77 -10.80 1.95 -4.52
C SER A 77 -10.84 3.46 -4.74
N THR A 78 -11.47 3.86 -5.81
CA THR A 78 -11.59 5.28 -6.14
C THR A 78 -12.20 6.09 -5.01
N ASP A 79 -13.14 5.51 -4.29
CA ASP A 79 -13.83 6.22 -3.22
C ASP A 79 -12.90 6.69 -2.12
N THR A 80 -11.88 5.90 -1.81
CA THR A 80 -10.96 6.24 -0.72
C THR A 80 -9.65 6.81 -1.21
N HIS A 81 -9.45 6.82 -2.51
CA HIS A 81 -8.17 7.16 -3.13
C HIS A 81 -7.73 8.58 -2.78
N CYS A 82 -8.61 9.55 -2.91
CA CYS A 82 -8.28 10.93 -2.63
C CYS A 82 -8.03 11.17 -1.15
N ASP A 83 -8.87 10.59 -0.30
CA ASP A 83 -8.74 10.78 1.14
C ASP A 83 -7.43 10.24 1.66
N VAL A 84 -7.05 9.06 1.21
CA VAL A 84 -5.80 8.44 1.62
C VAL A 84 -4.61 9.24 1.11
N SER A 85 -4.67 9.67 -0.15
CA SER A 85 -3.59 10.47 -0.73
C SER A 85 -3.37 11.76 0.03
N MET A 86 -4.45 12.46 0.37
CA MET A 86 -4.34 13.71 1.11
C MET A 86 -3.79 13.48 2.50
N ALA A 87 -4.24 12.44 3.17
CA ALA A 87 -3.75 12.13 4.51
C ALA A 87 -2.25 11.83 4.48
N ALA A 88 -1.79 11.11 3.48
CA ALA A 88 -0.37 10.77 3.36
C ALA A 88 0.47 12.01 3.11
N VAL A 89 0.00 12.91 2.25
CA VAL A 89 0.71 14.16 1.99
C VAL A 89 0.79 15.00 3.26
N GLN A 90 -0.29 15.08 4.01
CA GLN A 90 -0.32 15.84 5.25
C GLN A 90 0.61 15.23 6.30
N ALA A 91 0.85 13.94 6.23
CA ALA A 91 1.77 13.26 7.14
C ALA A 91 3.23 13.39 6.69
N GLY A 92 3.47 14.10 5.60
CA GLY A 92 4.83 14.31 5.12
C GLY A 92 5.40 13.16 4.32
N LYS A 93 4.56 12.29 3.81
CA LYS A 93 5.02 11.13 3.05
C LYS A 93 4.89 11.38 1.56
N HIS A 94 5.74 10.73 0.80
CA HIS A 94 5.59 10.73 -0.65
C HIS A 94 4.45 9.80 -1.01
N VAL A 95 3.74 10.09 -2.08
CA VAL A 95 2.56 9.34 -2.48
C VAL A 95 2.70 8.90 -3.92
N PHE A 96 2.48 7.63 -4.16
CA PHE A 96 2.32 7.10 -5.51
C PHE A 96 0.89 6.59 -5.62
N CYS A 97 0.13 7.18 -6.52
CA CYS A 97 -1.26 6.76 -6.72
C CYS A 97 -1.34 5.92 -7.96
N GLU A 98 -1.81 4.71 -7.79
CA GLU A 98 -2.10 3.88 -8.93
C GLU A 98 -3.36 4.43 -9.57
N LYS A 99 -3.27 4.73 -10.83
CA LYS A 99 -4.42 5.21 -11.53
C LYS A 99 -5.41 4.07 -11.59
N PRO A 100 -6.65 4.28 -11.15
CA PRO A 100 -7.61 3.18 -11.20
C PRO A 100 -7.77 2.80 -12.65
N ILE A 101 -7.73 1.55 -12.90
CA ILE A 101 -8.00 1.06 -14.22
C ILE A 101 -9.44 1.35 -14.46
N ASP A 102 -9.69 2.13 -15.45
CA ASP A 102 -11.02 2.54 -15.70
C ASP A 102 -11.63 1.59 -16.62
N TYR A 103 -12.38 0.72 -16.03
CA TYR A 103 -12.98 -0.23 -16.81
C TYR A 103 -14.16 0.28 -17.47
N ASP A 104 -14.52 1.35 -17.05
CA ASP A 104 -15.60 1.84 -17.55
C ASP A 104 -15.44 2.57 -18.68
N ILE A 105 -14.65 2.57 -19.05
CA ILE A 105 -14.49 3.26 -19.97
C ILE A 105 -15.19 3.23 -20.91
N ASP A 106 -15.55 3.16 -20.58
CA ASP A 106 -16.12 3.12 -21.14
C ASP A 106 -16.45 3.44 -21.37
#